data_41809225a767cbebff67e809e7fa21b9
#
_entry.id   41809225a767cbebff67e809e7fa21b9
#
_cell.length_a   1.000
_cell.length_b   1.000
_cell.length_c   1.000
_cell.angle_alpha   90.00
_cell.angle_beta   90.00
_cell.angle_gamma   90.00
#
_symmetry.space_group_name_H-M   'P 1'
#
loop_
_entity.id
_entity.type
_entity.pdbx_description
1 polymer ?
#
loop_
_entity_poly.entity_id
_entity_poly.type
_entity_poly.pdbx_seq_one_letter_code
_entity_poly.pdbx_strand_id
1 'polypeptide(L)'
;MSNQLRLKVTVVRGRSAGSAFRLPKGMIGAGSAKGLLLFPDDPYLAPLHATFLVKDGELAVRDEASPSGTFVRIKKAERLAPGSLFAAGDHLLRFGGPLEPISPNSPTAYGAPASPQLFAVEEIVVGGRPGRACARPGPVISVGRNGTDLSFPGDKHLAARHCELHVDPGGATLRDLGTADGTYVRLPPGVEYPLVPGDSVRIGMQLLRIEQG
;
A
#
# COMPACT_ATOMS: atom_id res chain seq x y z
N MET A 1 21.84 -32.41 -6.84
CA MET A 1 20.60 -32.33 -6.03
C MET A 1 20.19 -30.90 -5.96
N SER A 2 19.20 -30.47 -6.75
CA SER A 2 18.75 -29.07 -6.76
C SER A 2 18.06 -28.79 -5.42
N ASN A 3 18.66 -27.92 -4.63
CA ASN A 3 18.08 -27.40 -3.40
C ASN A 3 16.87 -26.54 -3.80
N GLN A 4 15.69 -27.19 -3.97
CA GLN A 4 14.46 -26.47 -4.27
C GLN A 4 14.17 -25.58 -3.07
N LEU A 5 14.24 -24.27 -3.26
CA LEU A 5 13.84 -23.28 -2.27
C LEU A 5 12.41 -23.60 -1.84
N ARG A 6 12.26 -24.06 -0.60
CA ARG A 6 10.92 -24.28 -0.03
C ARG A 6 10.42 -22.92 0.45
N LEU A 7 9.39 -22.40 -0.21
CA LEU A 7 8.79 -21.12 0.13
C LEU A 7 7.55 -21.34 0.98
N LYS A 8 7.34 -20.48 1.96
CA LYS A 8 6.11 -20.41 2.75
C LYS A 8 5.66 -18.96 2.92
N VAL A 9 4.37 -18.82 3.13
CA VAL A 9 3.72 -17.57 3.53
C VAL A 9 3.27 -17.70 4.97
N THR A 10 3.66 -16.77 5.82
CA THR A 10 3.20 -16.68 7.21
C THR A 10 2.31 -15.46 7.38
N VAL A 11 1.14 -15.63 7.97
CA VAL A 11 0.25 -14.52 8.33
C VAL A 11 0.80 -13.85 9.59
N VAL A 12 1.36 -12.66 9.45
CA VAL A 12 1.97 -11.93 10.58
C VAL A 12 1.01 -10.96 11.25
N ARG A 13 -0.07 -10.56 10.54
CA ARG A 13 -1.15 -9.72 11.09
C ARG A 13 -2.48 -10.06 10.41
N GLY A 14 -3.58 -9.95 11.15
CA GLY A 14 -4.93 -10.29 10.72
C GLY A 14 -5.57 -11.32 11.64
N ARG A 15 -6.80 -11.76 11.33
CA ARG A 15 -7.52 -12.76 12.14
C ARG A 15 -6.82 -14.13 12.16
N SER A 16 -6.10 -14.45 11.10
CA SER A 16 -5.36 -15.72 10.95
C SER A 16 -3.88 -15.60 11.32
N ALA A 17 -3.49 -14.59 12.11
CA ALA A 17 -2.09 -14.40 12.52
C ALA A 17 -1.51 -15.66 13.16
N GLY A 18 -0.29 -16.05 12.75
CA GLY A 18 0.39 -17.28 13.14
C GLY A 18 0.17 -18.45 12.16
N SER A 19 -0.83 -18.39 11.28
CA SER A 19 -1.00 -19.41 10.24
C SER A 19 0.13 -19.35 9.21
N ALA A 20 0.59 -20.52 8.77
CA ALA A 20 1.63 -20.63 7.75
C ALA A 20 1.21 -21.61 6.65
N PHE A 21 1.45 -21.21 5.42
CA PHE A 21 1.09 -21.96 4.21
C PHE A 21 2.35 -22.24 3.39
N ARG A 22 2.62 -23.51 3.10
CA ARG A 22 3.66 -23.87 2.13
C ARG A 22 3.19 -23.53 0.73
N LEU A 23 4.06 -22.94 -0.06
CA LEU A 23 3.77 -22.63 -1.46
C LEU A 23 4.30 -23.77 -2.36
N PRO A 24 3.42 -24.60 -2.92
CA PRO A 24 3.82 -25.57 -3.95
C PRO A 24 4.19 -24.85 -5.25
N LYS A 25 4.87 -25.56 -6.16
CA LYS A 25 5.10 -25.06 -7.52
C LYS A 25 3.76 -24.85 -8.24
N GLY A 26 3.65 -23.76 -8.98
CA GLY A 26 2.47 -23.40 -9.75
C GLY A 26 1.76 -22.13 -9.28
N MET A 27 0.49 -22.04 -9.59
CA MET A 27 -0.38 -20.91 -9.25
C MET A 27 -1.14 -21.21 -7.97
N ILE A 28 -0.98 -20.36 -6.97
CA ILE A 28 -1.58 -20.52 -5.64
C ILE A 28 -2.46 -19.31 -5.36
N GLY A 29 -3.77 -19.53 -5.40
CA GLY A 29 -4.76 -18.48 -5.10
C GLY A 29 -4.80 -18.13 -3.61
N ALA A 30 -5.06 -16.86 -3.34
CA ALA A 30 -5.37 -16.31 -2.04
C ALA A 30 -6.67 -15.50 -2.10
N GLY A 31 -7.59 -15.73 -1.18
CA GLY A 31 -8.88 -15.03 -1.19
C GLY A 31 -9.83 -15.50 -0.09
N SER A 32 -11.09 -15.06 -0.17
CA SER A 32 -12.11 -15.46 0.80
C SER A 32 -12.75 -16.84 0.50
N ALA A 33 -12.69 -17.31 -0.76
CA ALA A 33 -13.38 -18.55 -1.15
C ALA A 33 -12.60 -19.43 -2.13
N LYS A 34 -11.56 -18.93 -2.80
CA LYS A 34 -10.82 -19.66 -3.83
C LYS A 34 -9.32 -19.61 -3.56
N GLY A 35 -8.66 -20.76 -3.69
CA GLY A 35 -7.21 -20.90 -3.56
C GLY A 35 -6.79 -21.72 -2.35
N LEU A 36 -5.49 -21.75 -2.11
CA LEU A 36 -4.87 -22.45 -0.96
C LEU A 36 -4.85 -21.56 0.30
N LEU A 37 -4.62 -20.25 0.12
CA LEU A 37 -4.61 -19.27 1.20
C LEU A 37 -6.03 -18.73 1.38
N LEU A 38 -6.82 -19.37 2.24
CA LEU A 38 -8.22 -19.03 2.45
C LEU A 38 -8.41 -18.24 3.75
N PHE A 39 -9.11 -17.12 3.64
CA PHE A 39 -9.46 -16.22 4.72
C PHE A 39 -10.96 -15.84 4.62
N PRO A 40 -11.88 -16.80 4.89
CA PRO A 40 -13.31 -16.61 4.64
C PRO A 40 -13.96 -15.50 5.49
N ASP A 41 -13.37 -15.21 6.65
CA ASP A 41 -13.87 -14.20 7.58
C ASP A 41 -13.34 -12.78 7.30
N ASP A 42 -12.59 -12.58 6.21
CA ASP A 42 -12.08 -11.25 5.83
C ASP A 42 -13.03 -10.58 4.82
N PRO A 43 -13.82 -9.58 5.24
CA PRO A 43 -14.83 -8.95 4.38
C PRO A 43 -14.24 -8.10 3.26
N TYR A 44 -12.93 -7.83 3.28
CA TYR A 44 -12.24 -7.06 2.26
C TYR A 44 -11.61 -7.92 1.17
N LEU A 45 -11.66 -9.26 1.31
CA LEU A 45 -11.12 -10.15 0.30
C LEU A 45 -12.17 -10.53 -0.75
N ALA A 46 -11.79 -10.42 -2.02
CA ALA A 46 -12.52 -11.05 -3.12
C ALA A 46 -12.46 -12.58 -2.99
N PRO A 47 -13.40 -13.33 -3.61
CA PRO A 47 -13.35 -14.80 -3.66
C PRO A 47 -11.97 -15.34 -4.11
N LEU A 48 -11.40 -14.81 -5.18
CA LEU A 48 -10.00 -14.89 -5.56
C LEU A 48 -9.46 -13.45 -5.59
N HIS A 49 -8.52 -13.15 -4.70
CA HIS A 49 -8.03 -11.79 -4.50
C HIS A 49 -6.66 -11.58 -5.13
N ALA A 50 -5.77 -12.52 -4.89
CA ALA A 50 -4.41 -12.52 -5.42
C ALA A 50 -3.97 -13.93 -5.79
N THR A 51 -3.00 -14.04 -6.68
CA THR A 51 -2.36 -15.30 -7.04
C THR A 51 -0.86 -15.20 -6.78
N PHE A 52 -0.32 -16.14 -6.01
CA PHE A 52 1.11 -16.35 -5.89
C PHE A 52 1.56 -17.33 -6.97
N LEU A 53 2.63 -16.99 -7.69
CA LEU A 53 3.17 -17.80 -8.77
C LEU A 53 4.55 -18.29 -8.37
N VAL A 54 4.71 -19.61 -8.24
CA VAL A 54 5.99 -20.25 -7.93
C VAL A 54 6.47 -21.02 -9.17
N LYS A 55 7.53 -20.49 -9.80
CA LYS A 55 8.12 -21.09 -10.99
C LYS A 55 9.64 -21.10 -10.87
N ASP A 56 10.24 -22.25 -11.05
CA ASP A 56 11.70 -22.47 -11.12
C ASP A 56 12.50 -21.85 -9.94
N GLY A 57 11.88 -21.80 -8.76
CA GLY A 57 12.45 -21.23 -7.53
C GLY A 57 12.19 -19.74 -7.36
N GLU A 58 11.58 -19.10 -8.33
CA GLU A 58 11.12 -17.70 -8.24
C GLU A 58 9.68 -17.61 -7.73
N LEU A 59 9.39 -16.55 -7.03
CA LEU A 59 8.06 -16.23 -6.52
C LEU A 59 7.62 -14.87 -7.04
N ALA A 60 6.39 -14.79 -7.50
CA ALA A 60 5.72 -13.52 -7.77
C ALA A 60 4.32 -13.52 -7.16
N VAL A 61 3.74 -12.33 -6.99
CA VAL A 61 2.34 -12.13 -6.66
C VAL A 61 1.67 -11.27 -7.71
N ARG A 62 0.40 -11.57 -8.01
CA ARG A 62 -0.44 -10.82 -8.94
C ARG A 62 -1.78 -10.54 -8.28
N ASP A 63 -2.24 -9.29 -8.38
CA ASP A 63 -3.59 -8.91 -8.00
C ASP A 63 -4.60 -9.37 -9.05
N GLU A 64 -5.66 -10.04 -8.64
CA GLU A 64 -6.71 -10.56 -9.53
C GLU A 64 -7.86 -9.54 -9.72
N ALA A 65 -7.50 -8.27 -9.95
CA ALA A 65 -8.42 -7.13 -10.06
C ALA A 65 -9.34 -7.01 -8.82
N SER A 66 -8.75 -7.23 -7.66
CA SER A 66 -9.49 -7.20 -6.39
C SER A 66 -9.96 -5.79 -6.03
N PRO A 67 -11.18 -5.63 -5.47
CA PRO A 67 -11.71 -4.31 -5.11
C PRO A 67 -10.84 -3.55 -4.10
N SER A 68 -10.35 -4.21 -3.07
CA SER A 68 -9.52 -3.59 -2.03
C SER A 68 -8.04 -3.51 -2.40
N GLY A 69 -7.58 -4.27 -3.41
CA GLY A 69 -6.22 -4.27 -3.93
C GLY A 69 -5.24 -5.14 -3.14
N THR A 70 -4.18 -5.54 -3.81
CA THR A 70 -3.01 -6.21 -3.25
C THR A 70 -1.89 -5.19 -3.10
N PHE A 71 -1.24 -5.15 -1.94
CA PHE A 71 -0.20 -4.18 -1.62
C PHE A 71 1.10 -4.89 -1.27
N VAL A 72 2.22 -4.32 -1.69
CA VAL A 72 3.56 -4.83 -1.35
C VAL A 72 4.35 -3.80 -0.57
N ARG A 73 5.14 -4.26 0.40
CA ARG A 73 6.04 -3.40 1.17
C ARG A 73 7.11 -2.81 0.26
N ILE A 74 7.28 -1.49 0.29
CA ILE A 74 8.36 -0.84 -0.44
C ILE A 74 9.71 -1.09 0.24
N LYS A 75 10.76 -1.29 -0.57
CA LYS A 75 12.15 -1.47 -0.12
C LYS A 75 13.01 -0.26 -0.42
N LYS A 76 12.55 0.55 -1.34
CA LYS A 76 13.18 1.79 -1.81
C LYS A 76 12.08 2.82 -2.03
N ALA A 77 12.49 4.03 -2.34
CA ALA A 77 11.53 5.07 -2.71
C ALA A 77 10.76 4.68 -3.99
N GLU A 78 9.43 4.87 -3.97
CA GLU A 78 8.54 4.49 -5.06
C GLU A 78 7.83 5.71 -5.63
N ARG A 79 7.70 5.77 -6.97
CA ARG A 79 7.01 6.86 -7.65
C ARG A 79 5.50 6.64 -7.61
N LEU A 80 4.77 7.66 -7.19
CA LEU A 80 3.31 7.70 -7.19
C LEU A 80 2.81 8.71 -8.22
N ALA A 81 1.88 8.29 -9.05
CA ALA A 81 1.07 9.18 -9.87
C ALA A 81 -0.12 9.73 -9.06
N PRO A 82 -0.74 10.84 -9.44
CA PRO A 82 -2.02 11.26 -8.88
C PRO A 82 -3.05 10.13 -8.91
N GLY A 83 -3.76 9.93 -7.80
CA GLY A 83 -4.70 8.83 -7.61
C GLY A 83 -4.10 7.53 -7.07
N SER A 84 -2.77 7.40 -7.01
CA SER A 84 -2.12 6.20 -6.48
C SER A 84 -2.47 5.93 -5.02
N LEU A 85 -2.71 4.66 -4.70
CA LEU A 85 -3.00 4.18 -3.36
C LEU A 85 -1.76 3.58 -2.70
N PHE A 86 -1.58 3.91 -1.43
CA PHE A 86 -0.54 3.34 -0.57
C PHE A 86 -1.10 3.11 0.84
N ALA A 87 -0.45 2.27 1.63
CA ALA A 87 -0.88 1.98 2.98
C ALA A 87 0.26 2.19 3.98
N ALA A 88 -0.06 2.77 5.12
CA ALA A 88 0.83 2.96 6.26
C ALA A 88 0.05 2.70 7.56
N GLY A 89 0.59 1.84 8.43
CA GLY A 89 -0.15 1.37 9.59
C GLY A 89 -1.45 0.67 9.20
N ASP A 90 -2.56 1.07 9.81
CA ASP A 90 -3.90 0.56 9.51
C ASP A 90 -4.65 1.39 8.45
N HIS A 91 -4.02 2.44 7.91
CA HIS A 91 -4.65 3.39 7.01
C HIS A 91 -4.34 3.10 5.54
N LEU A 92 -5.39 3.17 4.72
CA LEU A 92 -5.30 3.26 3.27
C LEU A 92 -5.30 4.74 2.88
N LEU A 93 -4.31 5.14 2.11
CA LEU A 93 -4.06 6.54 1.74
C LEU A 93 -4.04 6.68 0.22
N ARG A 94 -4.48 7.83 -0.25
CA ARG A 94 -4.41 8.22 -1.66
C ARG A 94 -3.58 9.48 -1.82
N PHE A 95 -2.62 9.45 -2.72
CA PHE A 95 -1.99 10.67 -3.20
C PHE A 95 -2.90 11.31 -4.25
N GLY A 96 -3.56 12.40 -3.89
CA GLY A 96 -4.51 13.10 -4.78
C GLY A 96 -3.83 13.85 -5.92
N GLY A 97 -2.53 14.15 -5.76
CA GLY A 97 -1.78 14.96 -6.71
C GLY A 97 -1.87 16.45 -6.44
N PRO A 98 -1.46 17.28 -7.43
CA PRO A 98 -1.64 18.73 -7.36
C PRO A 98 -3.13 19.08 -7.37
N LEU A 99 -3.50 20.03 -6.51
CA LEU A 99 -4.87 20.57 -6.49
C LEU A 99 -5.00 21.65 -7.56
N GLU A 100 -5.94 21.44 -8.47
CA GLU A 100 -6.28 22.47 -9.46
C GLU A 100 -7.07 23.60 -8.81
N PRO A 101 -6.89 24.85 -9.24
CA PRO A 101 -7.73 25.95 -8.81
C PRO A 101 -9.20 25.67 -9.13
N ILE A 102 -10.11 26.07 -8.23
CA ILE A 102 -11.57 25.89 -8.41
C ILE A 102 -12.05 26.54 -9.73
N SER A 103 -11.39 27.61 -10.13
CA SER A 103 -11.60 28.25 -11.45
C SER A 103 -10.24 28.69 -11.99
N PRO A 104 -9.77 28.09 -13.09
CA PRO A 104 -8.52 28.52 -13.74
C PRO A 104 -8.57 29.97 -14.26
N ASN A 105 -9.76 30.52 -14.45
CA ASN A 105 -10.00 31.87 -14.92
C ASN A 105 -10.40 32.85 -13.80
N SER A 106 -10.35 32.45 -12.53
CA SER A 106 -10.59 33.37 -11.42
C SER A 106 -9.54 34.46 -11.42
N PRO A 107 -9.94 35.73 -11.46
CA PRO A 107 -8.98 36.84 -11.41
C PRO A 107 -8.21 36.78 -10.10
N THR A 108 -6.89 36.89 -10.18
CA THR A 108 -6.05 37.07 -8.99
C THR A 108 -6.40 38.39 -8.34
N ALA A 109 -6.59 38.40 -7.02
CA ALA A 109 -6.85 39.66 -6.30
C ALA A 109 -5.66 40.59 -6.50
N TYR A 110 -5.95 41.86 -6.77
CA TYR A 110 -4.93 42.88 -7.02
C TYR A 110 -3.98 43.01 -5.81
N GLY A 111 -2.69 42.84 -6.07
CA GLY A 111 -1.66 42.90 -5.02
C GLY A 111 -1.56 41.66 -4.13
N ALA A 112 -2.33 40.59 -4.38
CA ALA A 112 -2.17 39.35 -3.67
C ALA A 112 -0.95 38.58 -4.22
N PRO A 113 -0.14 37.94 -3.34
CA PRO A 113 0.89 37.03 -3.80
C PRO A 113 0.26 35.81 -4.50
N ALA A 114 0.94 35.25 -5.49
CA ALA A 114 0.50 34.01 -6.12
C ALA A 114 0.39 32.89 -5.05
N SER A 115 -0.74 32.18 -5.04
CA SER A 115 -0.92 31.03 -4.17
C SER A 115 0.01 29.90 -4.60
N PRO A 116 0.72 29.24 -3.67
CA PRO A 116 1.55 28.11 -4.02
C PRO A 116 0.69 26.93 -4.49
N GLN A 117 1.24 26.09 -5.38
CA GLN A 117 0.63 24.83 -5.76
C GLN A 117 0.49 23.95 -4.51
N LEU A 118 -0.71 23.48 -4.21
CA LEU A 118 -0.98 22.55 -3.14
C LEU A 118 -1.05 21.11 -3.68
N PHE A 119 -0.63 20.17 -2.85
CA PHE A 119 -0.73 18.74 -3.11
C PHE A 119 -1.56 18.08 -2.02
N ALA A 120 -2.43 17.15 -2.40
CA ALA A 120 -3.35 16.50 -1.49
C ALA A 120 -2.90 15.07 -1.17
N VAL A 121 -3.04 14.70 0.11
CA VAL A 121 -3.02 13.30 0.58
C VAL A 121 -4.24 13.09 1.44
N GLU A 122 -4.97 12.00 1.19
CA GLU A 122 -6.20 11.69 1.91
C GLU A 122 -6.28 10.23 2.31
N GLU A 123 -6.92 9.96 3.43
CA GLU A 123 -7.30 8.64 3.87
C GLU A 123 -8.53 8.17 3.10
N ILE A 124 -8.56 6.88 2.76
CA ILE A 124 -9.72 6.22 2.16
C ILE A 124 -10.31 5.28 3.20
N VAL A 125 -11.53 5.59 3.63
CA VAL A 125 -12.27 4.79 4.59
C VAL A 125 -13.25 3.83 3.91
N VAL A 126 -13.91 3.00 4.70
CA VAL A 126 -14.89 2.01 4.22
C VAL A 126 -15.88 2.62 3.25
N GLY A 127 -16.13 1.92 2.14
CA GLY A 127 -16.98 2.39 1.05
C GLY A 127 -16.28 3.34 0.08
N GLY A 128 -14.94 3.46 0.15
CA GLY A 128 -14.15 4.31 -0.77
C GLY A 128 -14.28 5.81 -0.51
N ARG A 129 -14.85 6.20 0.62
CA ARG A 129 -15.07 7.61 1.00
C ARG A 129 -13.78 8.24 1.53
N PRO A 130 -13.58 9.55 1.33
CA PRO A 130 -12.47 10.26 1.95
C PRO A 130 -12.65 10.32 3.48
N GLY A 131 -11.56 10.08 4.20
CA GLY A 131 -11.43 10.28 5.62
C GLY A 131 -10.65 11.58 5.94
N ARG A 132 -9.60 11.46 6.73
CA ARG A 132 -8.70 12.60 7.01
C ARG A 132 -7.92 12.96 5.75
N ALA A 133 -7.70 14.25 5.56
CA ALA A 133 -6.92 14.76 4.44
C ALA A 133 -6.02 15.91 4.86
N CYS A 134 -4.95 16.10 4.13
CA CYS A 134 -4.15 17.32 4.19
C CYS A 134 -3.85 17.83 2.78
N ALA A 135 -3.67 19.15 2.68
CA ALA A 135 -3.20 19.81 1.48
C ALA A 135 -2.02 20.71 1.86
N ARG A 136 -0.89 20.54 1.20
CA ARG A 136 0.36 21.23 1.53
C ARG A 136 1.06 21.74 0.26
N PRO A 137 1.79 22.84 0.35
CA PRO A 137 2.52 23.36 -0.81
C PRO A 137 3.75 22.53 -1.21
N GLY A 138 4.13 21.54 -0.44
CA GLY A 138 5.35 20.78 -0.67
C GLY A 138 6.59 21.48 -0.07
N PRO A 139 7.81 21.01 -0.37
CA PRO A 139 8.10 19.87 -1.23
C PRO A 139 7.87 18.49 -0.58
N VAL A 140 7.60 18.45 0.74
CA VAL A 140 7.43 17.20 1.49
C VAL A 140 6.11 17.21 2.25
N ILE A 141 5.38 16.10 2.16
CA ILE A 141 4.20 15.80 2.97
C ILE A 141 4.54 14.60 3.84
N SER A 142 4.42 14.76 5.15
CA SER A 142 4.74 13.73 6.14
C SER A 142 3.47 13.04 6.64
N VAL A 143 3.56 11.71 6.83
CA VAL A 143 2.50 10.87 7.40
C VAL A 143 3.04 10.11 8.61
N GLY A 144 2.25 10.03 9.68
CA GLY A 144 2.65 9.30 10.86
C GLY A 144 1.64 9.35 11.99
N ARG A 145 2.08 8.90 13.17
CA ARG A 145 1.19 8.87 14.34
C ARG A 145 1.01 10.26 14.95
N ASN A 146 2.08 11.04 15.04
CA ASN A 146 2.04 12.35 15.72
C ASN A 146 3.01 13.35 15.07
N GLY A 147 2.64 14.64 15.07
CA GLY A 147 3.53 15.72 14.64
C GLY A 147 3.86 15.70 13.15
N THR A 148 2.96 15.16 12.33
CA THR A 148 3.08 15.08 10.87
C THR A 148 1.94 15.85 10.20
N ASP A 149 2.07 16.13 8.91
CA ASP A 149 1.05 16.83 8.12
C ASP A 149 -0.27 16.05 8.09
N LEU A 150 -0.20 14.73 8.01
CA LEU A 150 -1.34 13.83 8.15
C LEU A 150 -1.05 12.86 9.32
N SER A 151 -1.72 13.10 10.45
CA SER A 151 -1.49 12.38 11.71
C SER A 151 -2.65 11.48 12.10
N PHE A 152 -2.32 10.27 12.64
CA PHE A 152 -3.27 9.27 13.14
C PHE A 152 -2.88 8.82 14.55
N PRO A 153 -3.20 9.60 15.61
CA PRO A 153 -2.68 9.39 16.97
C PRO A 153 -3.07 8.06 17.60
N GLY A 154 -4.16 7.42 17.15
CA GLY A 154 -4.63 6.13 17.68
C GLY A 154 -3.97 4.90 17.07
N ASP A 155 -3.21 5.04 15.97
CA ASP A 155 -2.64 3.89 15.28
C ASP A 155 -1.29 3.47 15.88
N LYS A 156 -1.29 2.30 16.55
CA LYS A 156 -0.08 1.71 17.15
C LYS A 156 0.92 1.16 16.10
N HIS A 157 0.48 0.94 14.86
CA HIS A 157 1.28 0.45 13.75
C HIS A 157 1.96 1.57 12.96
N LEU A 158 1.63 2.83 13.27
CA LEU A 158 2.36 3.98 12.72
C LEU A 158 3.49 4.40 13.66
N ALA A 159 4.69 4.60 13.11
CA ALA A 159 5.74 5.35 13.79
C ALA A 159 5.33 6.83 13.95
N ALA A 160 5.97 7.57 14.87
CA ALA A 160 5.70 9.00 15.05
C ALA A 160 5.79 9.75 13.72
N ARG A 161 6.87 9.53 12.96
CA ARG A 161 6.99 9.85 11.52
C ARG A 161 7.19 8.52 10.78
N HIS A 162 6.27 8.18 9.89
CA HIS A 162 6.24 6.85 9.26
C HIS A 162 6.74 6.86 7.82
N CYS A 163 6.20 7.74 7.01
CA CYS A 163 6.62 7.92 5.63
C CYS A 163 6.50 9.37 5.18
N GLU A 164 7.14 9.66 4.06
CA GLU A 164 7.12 10.98 3.43
C GLU A 164 6.84 10.87 1.94
N LEU A 165 6.11 11.84 1.43
CA LEU A 165 5.89 12.05 0.01
C LEU A 165 6.65 13.31 -0.42
N HIS A 166 7.67 13.14 -1.23
CA HIS A 166 8.38 14.23 -1.89
C HIS A 166 7.63 14.57 -3.17
N VAL A 167 6.90 15.67 -3.15
CA VAL A 167 5.96 16.05 -4.21
C VAL A 167 6.59 16.97 -5.24
N ASP A 168 6.17 16.79 -6.49
CA ASP A 168 6.47 17.63 -7.63
C ASP A 168 5.25 17.67 -8.59
N PRO A 169 5.22 18.57 -9.60
CA PRO A 169 4.08 18.67 -10.50
C PRO A 169 3.69 17.37 -11.23
N GLY A 170 4.63 16.45 -11.42
CA GLY A 170 4.40 15.17 -12.10
C GLY A 170 4.00 14.02 -11.17
N GLY A 171 3.93 14.25 -9.84
CA GLY A 171 3.58 13.19 -8.90
C GLY A 171 4.24 13.31 -7.54
N ALA A 172 4.49 12.18 -6.88
CA ALA A 172 5.22 12.13 -5.63
C ALA A 172 6.18 10.95 -5.58
N THR A 173 7.25 11.09 -4.81
CA THR A 173 8.14 9.98 -4.45
C THR A 173 7.86 9.61 -2.99
N LEU A 174 7.27 8.44 -2.79
CA LEU A 174 6.97 7.88 -1.46
C LEU A 174 8.22 7.23 -0.87
N ARG A 175 8.54 7.55 0.38
CA ARG A 175 9.67 7.00 1.13
C ARG A 175 9.20 6.49 2.49
N ASP A 176 9.51 5.25 2.82
CA ASP A 176 9.42 4.73 4.18
C ASP A 176 10.59 5.26 5.01
N LEU A 177 10.36 5.64 6.25
CA LEU A 177 11.40 6.18 7.14
C LEU A 177 12.09 5.09 7.99
N GLY A 178 12.14 3.85 7.48
CA GLY A 178 12.78 2.73 8.16
C GLY A 178 11.89 2.14 9.27
N THR A 179 10.59 2.17 9.08
CA THR A 179 9.62 1.76 10.11
C THR A 179 9.49 0.23 10.22
N ALA A 180 9.17 -0.25 11.41
CA ALA A 180 9.01 -1.70 11.66
C ALA A 180 7.88 -2.30 10.82
N ASP A 181 6.71 -1.66 10.80
CA ASP A 181 5.53 -2.13 10.05
C ASP A 181 5.64 -1.86 8.53
N GLY A 182 6.42 -0.85 8.13
CA GLY A 182 6.67 -0.51 6.73
C GLY A 182 5.52 0.21 6.03
N THR A 183 5.83 0.71 4.84
CA THR A 183 4.90 1.37 3.93
C THR A 183 4.67 0.48 2.72
N TYR A 184 3.44 0.47 2.21
CA TYR A 184 3.00 -0.45 1.15
C TYR A 184 2.43 0.32 -0.02
N VAL A 185 2.67 -0.15 -1.25
CA VAL A 185 2.05 0.40 -2.47
C VAL A 185 1.14 -0.62 -3.11
N ARG A 186 0.03 -0.14 -3.69
CA ARG A 186 -0.91 -0.97 -4.42
C ARG A 186 -0.29 -1.46 -5.72
N LEU A 187 -0.42 -2.76 -5.98
CA LEU A 187 -0.02 -3.34 -7.27
C LEU A 187 -1.04 -3.00 -8.36
N PRO A 188 -0.59 -2.77 -9.60
CA PRO A 188 -1.47 -2.74 -10.75
C PRO A 188 -2.13 -4.11 -10.93
N PRO A 189 -3.46 -4.19 -11.16
CA PRO A 189 -4.14 -5.46 -11.41
C PRO A 189 -3.55 -6.22 -12.60
N GLY A 190 -3.44 -7.55 -12.47
CA GLY A 190 -2.97 -8.43 -13.53
C GLY A 190 -1.46 -8.44 -13.77
N VAL A 191 -0.70 -7.58 -13.08
CA VAL A 191 0.77 -7.50 -13.24
C VAL A 191 1.44 -8.36 -12.17
N GLU A 192 2.38 -9.21 -12.61
CA GLU A 192 3.19 -10.03 -11.71
C GLU A 192 4.29 -9.17 -11.06
N TYR A 193 4.34 -9.22 -9.73
CA TYR A 193 5.36 -8.53 -8.96
C TYR A 193 6.28 -9.57 -8.28
N PRO A 194 7.60 -9.53 -8.54
CA PRO A 194 8.54 -10.49 -7.98
C PRO A 194 8.69 -10.31 -6.47
N LEU A 195 8.71 -11.44 -5.75
CA LEU A 195 8.88 -11.49 -4.31
C LEU A 195 10.08 -12.34 -3.94
N VAL A 196 10.74 -11.99 -2.84
CA VAL A 196 11.81 -12.77 -2.23
C VAL A 196 11.51 -13.01 -0.75
N PRO A 197 12.14 -14.02 -0.12
CA PRO A 197 12.05 -14.20 1.33
C PRO A 197 12.36 -12.90 2.09
N GLY A 198 11.53 -12.57 3.07
CA GLY A 198 11.56 -11.32 3.81
C GLY A 198 10.54 -10.28 3.33
N ASP A 199 9.99 -10.44 2.12
CA ASP A 199 8.95 -9.54 1.61
C ASP A 199 7.64 -9.70 2.36
N SER A 200 6.87 -8.61 2.35
CA SER A 200 5.54 -8.58 2.94
C SER A 200 4.51 -8.11 1.92
N VAL A 201 3.37 -8.82 1.90
CA VAL A 201 2.22 -8.55 1.05
C VAL A 201 1.00 -8.34 1.93
N ARG A 202 0.22 -7.30 1.67
CA ARG A 202 -1.06 -7.04 2.34
C ARG A 202 -2.20 -7.31 1.37
N ILE A 203 -3.15 -8.14 1.79
CA ILE A 203 -4.43 -8.42 1.12
C ILE A 203 -5.55 -8.33 2.15
N GLY A 204 -6.57 -7.52 1.88
CA GLY A 204 -7.60 -7.26 2.88
C GLY A 204 -7.02 -6.86 4.24
N MET A 205 -7.42 -7.56 5.29
CA MET A 205 -6.91 -7.38 6.67
C MET A 205 -5.66 -8.23 6.96
N GLN A 206 -5.22 -9.07 6.02
CA GLN A 206 -4.10 -9.99 6.23
C GLN A 206 -2.78 -9.35 5.81
N LEU A 207 -1.79 -9.42 6.68
CA LEU A 207 -0.40 -9.12 6.37
C LEU A 207 0.38 -10.42 6.29
N LEU A 208 0.89 -10.70 5.13
CA LEU A 208 1.58 -11.92 4.77
C LEU A 208 3.08 -11.66 4.65
N ARG A 209 3.90 -12.52 5.25
CA ARG A 209 5.35 -12.49 5.10
C ARG A 209 5.81 -13.71 4.30
N ILE A 210 6.69 -13.46 3.33
CA ILE A 210 7.35 -14.52 2.56
C ILE A 210 8.55 -15.00 3.35
N GLU A 211 8.65 -16.31 3.55
CA GLU A 211 9.74 -16.92 4.29
C GLU A 211 10.30 -18.14 3.53
N GLN A 212 11.56 -18.45 3.83
CA GLN A 212 12.17 -19.70 3.41
C GLN A 212 11.70 -20.80 4.38
N GLY A 213 11.20 -21.91 3.83
CA GLY A 213 10.65 -23.02 4.59
C GLY A 213 11.70 -24.12 4.87
#